data_b1aafd9dff93ccf6e5847ba19543598b
#
_entry.id   b1aafd9dff93ccf6e5847ba19543598b
#
_cell.length_a   1.000
_cell.length_b   1.000
_cell.length_c   1.000
_cell.angle_alpha   90.00
_cell.angle_beta   90.00
_cell.angle_gamma   90.00
#
_symmetry.space_group_name_H-M   'P 1'
#
loop_
_entity.id
_entity.type
_entity.pdbx_description
1 polymer ?
#
loop_
_entity_poly.entity_id
_entity_poly.type
_entity_poly.pdbx_seq_one_letter_code
_entity_poly.pdbx_strand_id
1 'polypeptide(L)'
;MKEIKTISIDIETFSDIDLSKCGVYKYSESEKFEILLFAYSINHEEVRVVDLALGEKIPEEVLKALVDDKVTKWAYNANFERVCLSRYVSRFYPEYFISYSIDEDTVNEFLDPSSWRCSMIWSAYLGLPLSLAGVGSVLGLEEQKLKEGKDLIKYFCVPCNPTKTNGGRTRNLPEHDMGKWE
;
A
#
# COMPACT_ATOMS: atom_id res chain seq x y z
N MET A 1 5.83 -15.81 20.98
CA MET A 1 5.48 -15.42 19.60
C MET A 1 6.66 -15.74 18.71
N LYS A 2 6.42 -16.16 17.45
CA LYS A 2 7.49 -16.41 16.48
C LYS A 2 8.08 -15.08 16.05
N GLU A 3 9.40 -14.99 15.96
CA GLU A 3 10.10 -13.78 15.54
C GLU A 3 9.70 -13.41 14.11
N ILE A 4 9.34 -12.15 13.87
CA ILE A 4 9.04 -11.63 12.53
C ILE A 4 10.37 -11.25 11.88
N LYS A 5 10.74 -11.93 10.79
CA LYS A 5 11.95 -11.66 10.02
C LYS A 5 11.65 -10.95 8.71
N THR A 6 10.54 -11.31 8.11
CA THR A 6 10.11 -10.75 6.83
C THR A 6 8.63 -10.46 6.85
N ILE A 7 8.21 -9.42 6.13
CA ILE A 7 6.81 -9.11 5.88
C ILE A 7 6.64 -8.73 4.40
N SER A 8 5.73 -9.41 3.71
CA SER A 8 5.30 -9.02 2.37
C SER A 8 4.06 -8.17 2.47
N ILE A 9 3.97 -7.10 1.67
CA ILE A 9 2.96 -6.05 1.83
C ILE A 9 2.39 -5.69 0.47
N ASP A 10 1.08 -5.46 0.44
CA ASP A 10 0.34 -4.84 -0.65
C ASP A 10 -0.74 -3.93 -0.08
N ILE A 11 -1.02 -2.78 -0.72
CA ILE A 11 -2.01 -1.82 -0.22
C ILE A 11 -2.90 -1.30 -1.33
N GLU A 12 -4.18 -1.08 -1.00
CA GLU A 12 -5.08 -0.30 -1.83
C GLU A 12 -5.34 1.06 -1.17
N THR A 13 -5.26 2.13 -1.95
CA THR A 13 -5.27 3.50 -1.42
C THR A 13 -6.23 4.39 -2.18
N PHE A 14 -6.68 5.47 -1.52
CA PHE A 14 -7.41 6.58 -2.14
C PHE A 14 -6.67 7.89 -1.91
N SER A 15 -6.69 8.77 -2.90
CA SER A 15 -6.37 10.19 -2.78
C SER A 15 -7.18 10.98 -3.81
N ASP A 16 -7.45 12.25 -3.53
CA ASP A 16 -8.04 13.17 -4.50
C ASP A 16 -7.00 13.74 -5.49
N ILE A 17 -5.73 13.37 -5.32
CA ILE A 17 -4.61 13.75 -6.19
C ILE A 17 -4.31 12.62 -7.18
N ASP A 18 -4.09 12.97 -8.45
CA ASP A 18 -3.78 12.02 -9.50
C ASP A 18 -2.32 11.54 -9.39
N LEU A 19 -2.14 10.29 -8.95
CA LEU A 19 -0.84 9.63 -8.79
C LEU A 19 0.02 9.70 -10.06
N SER A 20 -0.59 9.56 -11.23
CA SER A 20 0.14 9.51 -12.51
C SER A 20 0.76 10.85 -12.89
N LYS A 21 0.21 11.96 -12.39
CA LYS A 21 0.66 13.32 -12.70
C LYS A 21 1.70 13.87 -11.74
N CYS A 22 1.65 13.45 -10.48
CA CYS A 22 2.47 14.10 -9.45
C CYS A 22 3.32 13.13 -8.61
N GLY A 23 3.19 11.84 -8.84
CA GLY A 23 3.96 10.82 -8.12
C GLY A 23 3.49 10.58 -6.68
N VAL A 24 4.05 9.54 -6.05
CA VAL A 24 3.57 9.02 -4.76
C VAL A 24 3.71 10.00 -3.60
N TYR A 25 4.73 10.84 -3.59
CA TYR A 25 4.95 11.80 -2.50
C TYR A 25 3.80 12.79 -2.40
N LYS A 26 3.51 13.49 -3.49
CA LYS A 26 2.37 14.42 -3.58
C LYS A 26 1.03 13.72 -3.36
N TYR A 27 0.87 12.52 -3.92
CA TYR A 27 -0.33 11.71 -3.77
C TYR A 27 -0.63 11.41 -2.29
N SER A 28 0.39 11.01 -1.52
CA SER A 28 0.27 10.65 -0.11
C SER A 28 0.23 11.85 0.85
N GLU A 29 0.65 13.04 0.40
CA GLU A 29 0.57 14.28 1.18
C GLU A 29 -0.86 14.82 1.33
N SER A 30 -1.77 14.45 0.44
CA SER A 30 -3.16 14.92 0.50
C SER A 30 -3.79 14.64 1.87
N GLU A 31 -4.55 15.60 2.38
CA GLU A 31 -5.36 15.40 3.59
C GLU A 31 -6.42 14.30 3.42
N LYS A 32 -6.83 14.04 2.17
CA LYS A 32 -7.79 12.99 1.80
C LYS A 32 -7.13 11.66 1.44
N PHE A 33 -5.80 11.57 1.57
CA PHE A 33 -5.10 10.31 1.38
C PHE A 33 -5.49 9.32 2.48
N GLU A 34 -5.86 8.11 2.06
CA GLU A 34 -6.19 7.00 2.94
C GLU A 34 -5.66 5.69 2.36
N ILE A 35 -5.24 4.78 3.24
CA ILE A 35 -5.08 3.37 2.90
C ILE A 35 -6.42 2.70 3.18
N LEU A 36 -6.98 2.02 2.19
CA LEU A 36 -8.29 1.36 2.26
C LEU A 36 -8.15 -0.09 2.72
N LEU A 37 -7.23 -0.83 2.08
CA LEU A 37 -6.90 -2.21 2.41
C LEU A 37 -5.40 -2.33 2.65
N PHE A 38 -5.05 -3.12 3.65
CA PHE A 38 -3.67 -3.46 3.97
C PHE A 38 -3.53 -4.98 4.00
N ALA A 39 -2.93 -5.55 2.95
CA ALA A 39 -2.63 -6.96 2.87
C ALA A 39 -1.19 -7.24 3.32
N TYR A 40 -0.98 -8.29 4.10
CA TYR A 40 0.34 -8.68 4.56
C TYR A 40 0.48 -10.18 4.76
N SER A 41 1.73 -10.66 4.64
CA SER A 41 2.13 -12.02 4.99
C SER A 41 3.41 -11.96 5.82
N ILE A 42 3.40 -12.59 7.00
CA ILE A 42 4.55 -12.67 7.90
C ILE A 42 5.32 -13.95 7.60
N ASN A 43 6.64 -13.84 7.40
CA ASN A 43 7.55 -14.98 7.19
C ASN A 43 7.08 -15.96 6.11
N HIS A 44 6.43 -15.44 5.06
CA HIS A 44 5.84 -16.21 3.95
C HIS A 44 4.70 -17.15 4.36
N GLU A 45 4.03 -16.87 5.46
CA GLU A 45 2.83 -17.58 5.90
C GLU A 45 1.58 -17.09 5.13
N GLU A 46 0.40 -17.46 5.58
CA GLU A 46 -0.87 -17.08 4.99
C GLU A 46 -1.03 -15.55 4.90
N VAL A 47 -1.58 -15.09 3.78
CA VAL A 47 -1.90 -13.67 3.56
C VAL A 47 -3.11 -13.28 4.43
N ARG A 48 -2.99 -12.15 5.11
CA ARG A 48 -4.06 -11.52 5.88
C ARG A 48 -4.37 -10.15 5.29
N VAL A 49 -5.64 -9.80 5.31
CA VAL A 49 -6.11 -8.49 4.85
C VAL A 49 -6.74 -7.77 6.04
N VAL A 50 -6.42 -6.49 6.19
CA VAL A 50 -7.02 -5.58 7.17
C VAL A 50 -7.84 -4.55 6.40
N ASP A 51 -9.13 -4.50 6.65
CA ASP A 51 -10.05 -3.53 6.04
C ASP A 51 -10.08 -2.23 6.84
N LEU A 52 -9.13 -1.33 6.50
CA LEU A 52 -9.01 -0.04 7.16
C LEU A 52 -10.18 0.89 6.82
N ALA A 53 -10.79 0.73 5.63
CA ALA A 53 -11.94 1.53 5.20
C ALA A 53 -13.19 1.21 6.02
N LEU A 54 -13.32 -0.01 6.53
CA LEU A 54 -14.38 -0.42 7.46
C LEU A 54 -13.99 -0.29 8.94
N GLY A 55 -12.84 0.30 9.22
CA GLY A 55 -12.41 0.64 10.59
C GLY A 55 -11.62 -0.45 11.32
N GLU A 56 -11.19 -1.49 10.63
CA GLU A 56 -10.23 -2.43 11.21
C GLU A 56 -8.89 -1.74 11.48
N LYS A 57 -8.06 -2.33 12.30
CA LYS A 57 -6.76 -1.77 12.69
C LYS A 57 -5.63 -2.73 12.35
N ILE A 58 -4.51 -2.19 11.87
CA ILE A 58 -3.29 -2.98 11.72
C ILE A 58 -2.86 -3.52 13.09
N PRO A 59 -2.60 -4.84 13.22
CA PRO A 59 -2.13 -5.42 14.47
C PRO A 59 -0.86 -4.74 14.98
N GLU A 60 -0.75 -4.55 16.30
CA GLU A 60 0.39 -3.86 16.93
C GLU A 60 1.73 -4.50 16.57
N GLU A 61 1.79 -5.83 16.51
CA GLU A 61 2.99 -6.57 16.11
C GLU A 61 3.43 -6.26 14.67
N VAL A 62 2.47 -6.01 13.79
CA VAL A 62 2.72 -5.63 12.37
C VAL A 62 3.20 -4.18 12.30
N LEU A 63 2.59 -3.25 13.06
CA LEU A 63 3.06 -1.87 13.16
C LEU A 63 4.52 -1.80 13.63
N LYS A 64 4.87 -2.57 14.67
CA LYS A 64 6.25 -2.70 15.14
C LYS A 64 7.18 -3.24 14.06
N ALA A 65 6.76 -4.26 13.33
CA ALA A 65 7.54 -4.84 12.25
C ALA A 65 7.74 -3.86 11.07
N LEU A 66 6.77 -2.98 10.79
CA LEU A 66 6.90 -1.96 9.74
C LEU A 66 8.01 -0.95 10.05
N VAL A 67 8.17 -0.55 11.30
CA VAL A 67 9.15 0.46 11.73
C VAL A 67 10.49 -0.14 12.15
N ASP A 68 10.60 -1.45 12.33
CA ASP A 68 11.85 -2.14 12.70
C ASP A 68 12.71 -2.41 11.46
N ASP A 69 13.88 -1.77 11.37
CA ASP A 69 14.82 -1.93 10.25
C ASP A 69 15.44 -3.32 10.14
N LYS A 70 15.35 -4.14 11.20
CA LYS A 70 15.80 -5.54 11.19
C LYS A 70 14.81 -6.46 10.47
N VAL A 71 13.56 -6.04 10.32
CA VAL A 71 12.54 -6.78 9.58
C VAL A 71 12.60 -6.39 8.12
N THR A 72 12.79 -7.36 7.22
CA THR A 72 12.77 -7.11 5.77
C THR A 72 11.34 -6.96 5.26
N LYS A 73 11.03 -5.82 4.61
CA LYS A 73 9.74 -5.55 3.97
C LYS A 73 9.84 -5.82 2.47
N TRP A 74 8.91 -6.58 1.94
CA TRP A 74 8.79 -6.89 0.52
C TRP A 74 7.51 -6.29 -0.05
N ALA A 75 7.60 -5.65 -1.20
CA ALA A 75 6.44 -5.20 -1.95
C ALA A 75 6.73 -5.18 -3.45
N TYR A 76 5.67 -5.19 -4.27
CA TYR A 76 5.78 -4.99 -5.71
C TYR A 76 5.64 -3.50 -6.02
N ASN A 77 6.74 -2.83 -6.39
CA ASN A 77 6.90 -1.36 -6.42
C ASN A 77 7.04 -0.74 -5.02
N ALA A 78 7.90 -1.33 -4.18
CA ALA A 78 8.05 -1.05 -2.75
C ALA A 78 8.19 0.44 -2.35
N ASN A 79 8.59 1.33 -3.27
CA ASN A 79 8.61 2.76 -2.98
C ASN A 79 7.21 3.33 -2.77
N PHE A 80 6.21 2.79 -3.45
CA PHE A 80 4.82 3.22 -3.27
C PHE A 80 4.32 2.84 -1.87
N GLU A 81 4.45 1.58 -1.49
CA GLU A 81 4.04 1.09 -0.17
C GLU A 81 4.79 1.81 0.95
N ARG A 82 6.12 1.95 0.82
CA ARG A 82 6.95 2.61 1.83
C ARG A 82 6.50 4.06 2.07
N VAL A 83 6.29 4.84 1.02
CA VAL A 83 5.89 6.25 1.14
C VAL A 83 4.48 6.38 1.71
N CYS A 84 3.53 5.60 1.19
CA CYS A 84 2.14 5.60 1.68
C CYS A 84 2.06 5.17 3.15
N LEU A 85 2.75 4.10 3.53
CA LEU A 85 2.78 3.62 4.92
C LEU A 85 3.51 4.59 5.85
N SER A 86 4.55 5.28 5.38
CA SER A 86 5.19 6.32 6.18
C SER A 86 4.21 7.41 6.56
N ARG A 87 3.42 7.90 5.60
CA ARG A 87 2.37 8.91 5.86
C ARG A 87 1.26 8.38 6.76
N TYR A 88 0.83 7.16 6.56
CA TYR A 88 -0.19 6.53 7.39
C TYR A 88 0.28 6.35 8.83
N VAL A 89 1.45 5.76 9.05
CA VAL A 89 1.99 5.52 10.39
C VAL A 89 2.29 6.85 11.10
N SER A 90 2.89 7.84 10.44
CA SER A 90 3.14 9.14 11.05
C SER A 90 1.87 9.89 11.46
N ARG A 91 0.76 9.68 10.73
CA ARG A 91 -0.52 10.33 10.98
C ARG A 91 -1.33 9.67 12.10
N PHE A 92 -1.38 8.34 12.11
CA PHE A 92 -2.28 7.58 12.99
C PHE A 92 -1.57 6.87 14.15
N TYR A 93 -0.26 6.67 14.04
CA TYR A 93 0.57 5.94 14.99
C TYR A 93 1.92 6.62 15.19
N PRO A 94 1.94 7.93 15.53
CA PRO A 94 3.18 8.69 15.63
C PRO A 94 4.18 8.11 16.64
N GLU A 95 3.69 7.40 17.64
CA GLU A 95 4.52 6.74 18.66
C GLU A 95 5.35 5.57 18.10
N TYR A 96 4.94 4.99 16.97
CA TYR A 96 5.69 3.94 16.29
C TYR A 96 6.55 4.46 15.14
N PHE A 97 6.27 5.69 14.67
CA PHE A 97 7.00 6.26 13.55
C PHE A 97 8.40 6.71 14.00
N ILE A 98 9.42 6.12 13.39
CA ILE A 98 10.82 6.47 13.66
C ILE A 98 11.32 7.29 12.48
N SER A 99 11.52 8.60 12.73
CA SER A 99 12.24 9.45 11.80
C SER A 99 13.74 9.27 12.00
N TYR A 100 14.50 9.19 10.93
CA TYR A 100 15.96 9.22 11.00
C TYR A 100 16.50 10.43 10.23
N SER A 101 17.59 10.97 10.72
CA SER A 101 18.31 12.05 10.05
C SER A 101 19.32 11.47 9.08
N ILE A 102 19.34 12.01 7.86
CA ILE A 102 20.38 11.72 6.88
C ILE A 102 21.66 12.51 7.23
N ASP A 103 21.45 13.71 7.77
CA ASP A 103 22.45 14.59 8.34
C ASP A 103 21.80 15.41 9.49
N GLU A 104 22.58 16.28 10.17
CA GLU A 104 22.10 17.05 11.33
C GLU A 104 20.95 18.02 10.97
N ASP A 105 20.82 18.41 9.70
CA ASP A 105 19.84 19.40 9.21
C ASP A 105 18.64 18.75 8.50
N THR A 106 18.72 17.45 8.09
CA THR A 106 17.71 16.79 7.28
C THR A 106 17.02 15.68 8.04
N VAL A 107 15.80 15.91 8.47
CA VAL A 107 14.94 14.88 9.07
C VAL A 107 14.20 14.15 7.96
N ASN A 108 14.40 12.85 7.85
CA ASN A 108 13.63 12.01 6.93
C ASN A 108 12.34 11.55 7.60
N GLU A 109 11.22 12.03 7.08
CA GLU A 109 9.88 11.68 7.58
C GLU A 109 9.34 10.34 7.04
N PHE A 110 10.19 9.55 6.40
CA PHE A 110 9.80 8.29 5.78
C PHE A 110 10.50 7.11 6.45
N LEU A 111 9.85 5.94 6.43
CA LEU A 111 10.43 4.68 6.87
C LEU A 111 11.76 4.42 6.13
N ASP A 112 12.76 3.90 6.86
CA ASP A 112 14.09 3.66 6.31
C ASP A 112 14.03 2.69 5.10
N PRO A 113 14.50 3.11 3.91
CA PRO A 113 14.47 2.28 2.72
C PRO A 113 15.41 1.06 2.79
N SER A 114 16.38 1.04 3.70
CA SER A 114 17.41 -0.01 3.77
C SER A 114 16.83 -1.40 4.03
N SER A 115 15.72 -1.49 4.76
CA SER A 115 15.01 -2.72 5.07
C SER A 115 13.96 -3.14 4.02
N TRP A 116 13.74 -2.31 2.99
CA TRP A 116 12.77 -2.58 1.94
C TRP A 116 13.38 -3.30 0.74
N ARG A 117 12.60 -4.20 0.15
CA ARG A 117 12.94 -4.95 -1.06
C ARG A 117 11.81 -4.85 -2.07
N CYS A 118 12.16 -4.59 -3.32
CA CYS A 118 11.20 -4.39 -4.39
C CYS A 118 11.27 -5.55 -5.39
N SER A 119 10.24 -6.39 -5.41
CA SER A 119 10.18 -7.52 -6.34
C SER A 119 10.03 -7.09 -7.81
N MET A 120 9.47 -5.91 -8.08
CA MET A 120 9.46 -5.33 -9.44
C MET A 120 10.89 -5.05 -9.95
N ILE A 121 11.78 -4.52 -9.10
CA ILE A 121 13.19 -4.29 -9.49
C ILE A 121 13.89 -5.63 -9.74
N TRP A 122 13.62 -6.64 -8.93
CA TRP A 122 14.17 -7.98 -9.16
C TRP A 122 13.68 -8.58 -10.46
N SER A 123 12.40 -8.39 -10.81
CA SER A 123 11.85 -8.80 -12.10
C SER A 123 12.60 -8.14 -13.25
N ALA A 124 12.91 -6.84 -13.15
CA ALA A 124 13.71 -6.12 -14.14
C ALA A 124 15.12 -6.70 -14.31
N TYR A 125 15.80 -7.03 -13.21
CA TYR A 125 17.12 -7.67 -13.25
C TYR A 125 17.11 -9.03 -13.96
N LEU A 126 15.99 -9.75 -13.88
CA LEU A 126 15.80 -11.06 -14.51
C LEU A 126 15.28 -10.95 -15.97
N GLY A 127 15.11 -9.72 -16.49
CA GLY A 127 14.57 -9.49 -17.83
C GLY A 127 13.07 -9.79 -17.95
N LEU A 128 12.36 -9.84 -16.83
CA LEU A 128 10.91 -10.06 -16.78
C LEU A 128 10.14 -8.75 -17.00
N PRO A 129 8.84 -8.81 -17.37
CA PRO A 129 7.98 -7.63 -17.45
C PRO A 129 7.92 -6.85 -16.14
N LEU A 130 7.76 -5.51 -16.21
CA LEU A 130 7.62 -4.67 -15.01
C LEU A 130 6.21 -4.70 -14.39
N SER A 131 5.22 -5.28 -15.05
CA SER A 131 3.88 -5.42 -14.48
C SER A 131 3.73 -6.75 -13.75
N LEU A 132 3.12 -6.75 -12.56
CA LEU A 132 2.87 -7.95 -11.78
C LEU A 132 2.11 -9.03 -12.58
N ALA A 133 1.10 -8.61 -13.36
CA ALA A 133 0.36 -9.52 -14.24
C ALA A 133 1.25 -10.13 -15.34
N GLY A 134 2.17 -9.33 -15.90
CA GLY A 134 3.13 -9.82 -16.89
C GLY A 134 4.12 -10.83 -16.32
N VAL A 135 4.64 -10.56 -15.12
CA VAL A 135 5.52 -11.50 -14.41
C VAL A 135 4.79 -12.79 -14.09
N GLY A 136 3.59 -12.72 -13.53
CA GLY A 136 2.77 -13.90 -13.24
C GLY A 136 2.52 -14.76 -14.48
N SER A 137 2.23 -14.13 -15.62
CA SER A 137 2.02 -14.82 -16.90
C SER A 137 3.29 -15.51 -17.41
N VAL A 138 4.44 -14.84 -17.35
CA VAL A 138 5.72 -15.39 -17.82
C VAL A 138 6.18 -16.56 -16.93
N LEU A 139 5.98 -16.44 -15.62
CA LEU A 139 6.37 -17.47 -14.66
C LEU A 139 5.33 -18.60 -14.54
N GLY A 140 4.17 -18.49 -15.20
CA GLY A 140 3.11 -19.51 -15.14
C GLY A 140 2.54 -19.65 -13.73
N LEU A 141 2.44 -18.57 -12.95
CA LEU A 141 1.89 -18.63 -11.61
C LEU A 141 0.39 -18.97 -11.66
N GLU A 142 -0.05 -19.85 -10.77
CA GLU A 142 -1.47 -20.26 -10.66
C GLU A 142 -2.34 -19.06 -10.23
N GLU A 143 -1.87 -18.31 -9.23
CA GLU A 143 -2.52 -17.09 -8.77
C GLU A 143 -2.12 -15.90 -9.66
N GLN A 144 -3.09 -15.38 -10.39
CA GLN A 144 -2.91 -14.23 -11.27
C GLN A 144 -3.80 -13.06 -10.84
N LYS A 145 -3.38 -11.83 -11.21
CA LYS A 145 -4.16 -10.63 -10.94
C LYS A 145 -5.55 -10.72 -11.58
N LEU A 146 -6.59 -10.63 -10.76
CA LEU A 146 -7.99 -10.67 -11.22
C LEU A 146 -8.30 -9.51 -12.17
N LYS A 147 -9.02 -9.79 -13.25
CA LYS A 147 -9.43 -8.75 -14.22
C LYS A 147 -10.41 -7.75 -13.60
N GLU A 148 -11.30 -8.24 -12.76
CA GLU A 148 -12.30 -7.45 -12.02
C GLU A 148 -11.64 -6.42 -11.07
N GLY A 149 -10.46 -6.72 -10.54
CA GLY A 149 -9.72 -5.84 -9.63
C GLY A 149 -9.45 -4.45 -10.21
N LYS A 150 -9.28 -4.31 -11.54
CA LYS A 150 -9.08 -3.00 -12.17
C LYS A 150 -10.32 -2.09 -12.06
N ASP A 151 -11.50 -2.67 -12.18
CA ASP A 151 -12.76 -1.91 -12.10
C ASP A 151 -13.05 -1.52 -10.66
N LEU A 152 -12.70 -2.38 -9.68
CA LEU A 152 -12.81 -2.08 -8.26
C LEU A 152 -11.84 -0.97 -7.84
N ILE A 153 -10.57 -1.03 -8.26
CA ILE A 153 -9.58 0.03 -8.04
C ILE A 153 -10.10 1.36 -8.62
N LYS A 154 -10.60 1.35 -9.85
CA LYS A 154 -11.16 2.56 -10.46
C LYS A 154 -12.37 3.09 -9.72
N TYR A 155 -13.17 2.22 -9.12
CA TYR A 155 -14.38 2.60 -8.41
C TYR A 155 -14.08 3.18 -7.02
N PHE A 156 -13.22 2.54 -6.22
CA PHE A 156 -12.96 2.93 -4.83
C PHE A 156 -11.69 3.76 -4.63
N CYS A 157 -10.66 3.53 -5.43
CA CYS A 157 -9.33 4.14 -5.24
C CYS A 157 -9.12 5.43 -6.03
N VAL A 158 -10.06 5.81 -6.91
CA VAL A 158 -9.95 7.00 -7.77
C VAL A 158 -11.15 7.92 -7.57
N PRO A 159 -10.96 9.26 -7.56
CA PRO A 159 -12.07 10.20 -7.53
C PRO A 159 -13.07 9.96 -8.66
N CYS A 160 -14.36 10.04 -8.36
CA CYS A 160 -15.42 9.96 -9.36
C CYS A 160 -15.99 11.34 -9.66
N ASN A 161 -16.52 11.50 -10.88
CA ASN A 161 -17.22 12.74 -11.24
C ASN A 161 -18.57 12.83 -10.55
N PRO A 162 -18.94 14.00 -9.99
CA PRO A 162 -20.26 14.22 -9.42
C PRO A 162 -21.32 14.16 -10.50
N THR A 163 -22.35 13.36 -10.27
CA THR A 163 -23.52 13.20 -11.15
C THR A 163 -24.81 13.22 -10.34
N LYS A 164 -25.95 13.42 -11.00
CA LYS A 164 -27.26 13.31 -10.32
C LYS A 164 -27.51 11.89 -9.78
N THR A 165 -27.03 10.88 -10.50
CA THR A 165 -27.20 9.46 -10.14
C THR A 165 -26.37 9.04 -8.94
N ASN A 166 -25.20 9.64 -8.72
CA ASN A 166 -24.37 9.33 -7.55
C ASN A 166 -24.55 10.34 -6.39
N GLY A 167 -25.59 11.19 -6.45
CA GLY A 167 -25.85 12.18 -5.41
C GLY A 167 -24.84 13.31 -5.32
N GLY A 168 -24.08 13.56 -6.40
CA GLY A 168 -23.08 14.63 -6.44
C GLY A 168 -21.76 14.31 -5.74
N ARG A 169 -21.52 13.03 -5.36
CA ARG A 169 -20.30 12.63 -4.69
C ARG A 169 -19.10 12.57 -5.64
N THR A 170 -17.92 12.85 -5.08
CA THR A 170 -16.62 12.81 -5.79
C THR A 170 -15.78 11.59 -5.39
N ARG A 171 -16.31 10.73 -4.50
CA ARG A 171 -15.66 9.52 -4.00
C ARG A 171 -16.71 8.43 -3.76
N ASN A 172 -16.35 7.19 -4.04
CA ASN A 172 -17.11 6.02 -3.62
C ASN A 172 -16.48 5.43 -2.35
N LEU A 173 -17.30 5.17 -1.36
CA LEU A 173 -16.95 4.50 -0.11
C LEU A 173 -17.55 3.09 -0.10
N PRO A 174 -17.07 2.15 0.74
CA PRO A 174 -17.66 0.82 0.85
C PRO A 174 -19.16 0.82 1.02
N GLU A 175 -19.69 1.69 1.89
CA GLU A 175 -21.12 1.86 2.17
C GLU A 175 -21.99 2.24 0.96
N HIS A 176 -21.38 2.77 -0.10
CA HIS A 176 -22.11 3.11 -1.32
C HIS A 176 -22.39 1.89 -2.22
N ASP A 177 -21.63 0.81 -2.07
CA ASP A 177 -21.79 -0.43 -2.84
C ASP A 177 -21.02 -1.58 -2.14
N MET A 178 -21.59 -2.07 -1.03
CA MET A 178 -21.00 -3.16 -0.26
C MET A 178 -20.80 -4.44 -1.08
N GLY A 179 -21.73 -4.73 -2.00
CA GLY A 179 -21.61 -5.91 -2.86
C GLY A 179 -20.46 -5.88 -3.86
N LYS A 180 -19.86 -4.69 -4.08
CA LYS A 180 -18.59 -4.58 -4.82
C LYS A 180 -17.38 -4.55 -3.90
N TRP A 181 -17.57 -4.17 -2.65
CA TRP A 181 -16.49 -4.09 -1.68
C TRP A 181 -16.09 -5.48 -1.17
N GLU A 182 -17.06 -6.34 -0.86
CA GLU A 182 -16.89 -7.74 -0.46
C GLU A 182 -16.44 -8.62 -1.65
#